data_ad553824605db4345391b4ab45ed8942
#
_entry.id   ad553824605db4345391b4ab45ed8942
#
_cell.length_a   1.000
_cell.length_b   1.000
_cell.length_c   1.000
_cell.angle_alpha   90.00
_cell.angle_beta   90.00
_cell.angle_gamma   90.00
#
_symmetry.space_group_name_H-M   'P 1'
#
loop_
_entity.id
_entity.type
_entity.pdbx_description
1 polymer ?
#
loop_
_entity_poly.entity_id
_entity_poly.type
_entity_poly.pdbx_seq_one_letter_code
_entity_poly.pdbx_strand_id
1 'polypeptide(L)'
;MPKAKSDKPVTHPTLDASPSHLLHRALQLALDIYAETFGPGAITQRQYAVLTAVESQEGLTQTQLVQITGIDRSTLADMVSRMITKGLLEREKSAVDARANAVRLSETGRIELESARPRMVAADARLLKLLPGSKRDQLTSLLGDLIAAAEKPAKPEKIKVPKAAKPAKDKKIKKAKKAKKSD
;
A
#
# COMPACT_ATOMS: atom_id res chain seq x y z
N MET A 1 3.85 46.35 -21.59
CA MET A 1 3.91 45.00 -22.18
C MET A 1 4.08 43.97 -21.08
N PRO A 2 3.08 43.19 -20.69
CA PRO A 2 3.25 42.14 -19.69
C PRO A 2 3.99 40.95 -20.30
N LYS A 3 5.08 40.51 -19.64
CA LYS A 3 5.83 39.31 -20.04
C LYS A 3 4.96 38.07 -19.85
N ALA A 4 4.68 37.36 -20.92
CA ALA A 4 4.05 36.05 -20.89
C ALA A 4 4.93 35.10 -20.07
N LYS A 5 4.37 34.50 -19.01
CA LYS A 5 4.97 33.37 -18.33
C LYS A 5 4.95 32.19 -19.29
N SER A 6 6.14 31.73 -19.68
CA SER A 6 6.30 30.52 -20.48
C SER A 6 5.75 29.33 -19.66
N ASP A 7 4.61 28.78 -20.03
CA ASP A 7 4.15 27.47 -19.59
C ASP A 7 5.20 26.45 -20.06
N LYS A 8 5.97 25.94 -19.10
CA LYS A 8 6.82 24.76 -19.38
C LYS A 8 5.88 23.59 -19.67
N PRO A 9 6.08 22.87 -20.78
CA PRO A 9 5.26 21.71 -21.08
C PRO A 9 5.37 20.72 -19.93
N VAL A 10 4.23 20.24 -19.42
CA VAL A 10 4.16 19.16 -18.45
C VAL A 10 4.65 17.91 -19.16
N THR A 11 5.93 17.58 -19.00
CA THR A 11 6.49 16.33 -19.50
C THR A 11 5.96 15.21 -18.59
N HIS A 12 5.01 14.43 -19.09
CA HIS A 12 4.61 13.20 -18.41
C HIS A 12 5.82 12.26 -18.33
N PRO A 13 6.15 11.73 -17.15
CA PRO A 13 7.25 10.78 -17.01
C PRO A 13 6.95 9.57 -17.91
N THR A 14 7.96 9.09 -18.64
CA THR A 14 7.87 7.82 -19.36
C THR A 14 7.66 6.69 -18.36
N LEU A 15 7.11 5.56 -18.78
CA LEU A 15 6.92 4.40 -17.89
C LEU A 15 8.22 4.01 -17.16
N ASP A 16 9.35 4.08 -17.86
CA ASP A 16 10.66 3.74 -17.30
C ASP A 16 11.15 4.70 -16.19
N ALA A 17 10.55 5.89 -16.10
CA ALA A 17 10.83 6.88 -15.06
C ALA A 17 9.69 6.98 -14.02
N SER A 18 8.64 6.19 -14.14
CA SER A 18 7.49 6.19 -13.22
C SER A 18 7.75 5.31 -12.00
N PRO A 19 7.86 5.86 -10.77
CA PRO A 19 8.09 5.05 -9.57
C PRO A 19 7.03 3.98 -9.35
N SER A 20 5.75 4.27 -9.59
CA SER A 20 4.66 3.30 -9.43
C SER A 20 4.77 2.13 -10.41
N HIS A 21 5.16 2.40 -11.66
CA HIS A 21 5.40 1.35 -12.65
C HIS A 21 6.62 0.51 -12.31
N LEU A 22 7.71 1.14 -11.89
CA LEU A 22 8.92 0.43 -11.48
C LEU A 22 8.68 -0.46 -10.25
N LEU A 23 7.94 0.02 -9.25
CA LEU A 23 7.53 -0.79 -8.08
C LEU A 23 6.67 -1.99 -8.50
N HIS A 24 5.70 -1.79 -9.40
CA HIS A 24 4.89 -2.89 -9.91
C HIS A 24 5.75 -3.95 -10.61
N ARG A 25 6.65 -3.55 -11.50
CA ARG A 25 7.56 -4.48 -12.20
C ARG A 25 8.53 -5.18 -11.26
N ALA A 26 9.08 -4.46 -10.29
CA ALA A 26 9.95 -5.05 -9.28
C ALA A 26 9.22 -6.10 -8.42
N LEU A 27 7.96 -5.84 -8.08
CA LEU A 27 7.11 -6.80 -7.37
C LEU A 27 6.88 -8.07 -8.20
N GLN A 28 6.55 -7.94 -9.50
CA GLN A 28 6.35 -9.10 -10.36
C GLN A 28 7.63 -9.94 -10.44
N LEU A 29 8.78 -9.31 -10.68
CA LEU A 29 10.07 -10.00 -10.69
C LEU A 29 10.36 -10.74 -9.36
N ALA A 30 10.06 -10.11 -8.23
CA ALA A 30 10.23 -10.73 -6.92
C ALA A 30 9.31 -11.95 -6.75
N LEU A 31 8.05 -11.86 -7.19
CA LEU A 31 7.09 -12.98 -7.15
C LEU A 31 7.52 -14.15 -8.05
N ASP A 32 8.08 -13.88 -9.23
CA ASP A 32 8.59 -14.92 -10.14
C ASP A 32 9.79 -15.64 -9.50
N ILE A 33 10.76 -14.90 -8.94
CA ILE A 33 11.91 -15.47 -8.21
C ILE A 33 11.44 -16.31 -7.02
N TYR A 34 10.43 -15.82 -6.29
CA TYR A 34 9.83 -16.55 -5.19
C TYR A 34 9.22 -17.87 -5.66
N ALA A 35 8.35 -17.82 -6.68
CA ALA A 35 7.68 -19.00 -7.21
C ALA A 35 8.67 -20.07 -7.70
N GLU A 36 9.73 -19.67 -8.41
CA GLU A 36 10.80 -20.57 -8.86
C GLU A 36 11.56 -21.20 -7.66
N THR A 37 11.81 -20.43 -6.60
CA THR A 37 12.60 -20.89 -5.45
C THR A 37 11.79 -21.84 -4.57
N PHE A 38 10.49 -21.62 -4.45
CA PHE A 38 9.59 -22.44 -3.64
C PHE A 38 9.11 -23.69 -4.35
N GLY A 39 8.95 -23.62 -5.66
CA GLY A 39 8.46 -24.72 -6.49
C GLY A 39 6.94 -24.90 -6.42
N PRO A 40 6.42 -25.85 -7.21
CA PRO A 40 4.98 -26.10 -7.33
C PRO A 40 4.38 -26.63 -6.02
N GLY A 41 3.17 -26.20 -5.72
CA GLY A 41 2.42 -26.64 -4.53
C GLY A 41 2.83 -26.03 -3.20
N ALA A 42 3.92 -25.26 -3.14
CA ALA A 42 4.34 -24.57 -1.94
C ALA A 42 3.40 -23.39 -1.58
N ILE A 43 3.52 -22.90 -0.35
CA ILE A 43 2.81 -21.68 0.07
C ILE A 43 3.29 -20.48 -0.75
N THR A 44 2.39 -19.53 -1.02
CA THR A 44 2.74 -18.30 -1.74
C THR A 44 3.45 -17.29 -0.83
N GLN A 45 4.14 -16.32 -1.41
CA GLN A 45 4.79 -15.23 -0.67
C GLN A 45 3.80 -14.51 0.28
N ARG A 46 2.57 -14.27 -0.16
CA ARG A 46 1.54 -13.64 0.69
C ARG A 46 1.08 -14.56 1.83
N GLN A 47 0.97 -15.87 1.58
CA GLN A 47 0.67 -16.84 2.65
C GLN A 47 1.81 -16.94 3.65
N TYR A 48 3.06 -16.94 3.18
CA TYR A 48 4.24 -16.86 4.05
C TYR A 48 4.19 -15.62 4.96
N ALA A 49 3.89 -14.45 4.40
CA ALA A 49 3.78 -13.20 5.17
C ALA A 49 2.68 -13.29 6.25
N VAL A 50 1.52 -13.88 5.92
CA VAL A 50 0.43 -14.08 6.89
C VAL A 50 0.84 -15.06 7.99
N LEU A 51 1.45 -16.20 7.66
CA LEU A 51 1.92 -17.18 8.66
C LEU A 51 2.96 -16.55 9.59
N THR A 52 3.92 -15.82 9.04
CA THR A 52 4.95 -15.11 9.82
C THR A 52 4.34 -14.07 10.76
N ALA A 53 3.35 -13.30 10.29
CA ALA A 53 2.66 -12.31 11.12
C ALA A 53 1.92 -12.98 12.29
N VAL A 54 1.19 -14.08 12.02
CA VAL A 54 0.44 -14.82 13.04
C VAL A 54 1.37 -15.49 14.04
N GLU A 55 2.55 -15.97 13.63
CA GLU A 55 3.55 -16.52 14.55
C GLU A 55 4.14 -15.46 15.49
N SER A 56 4.41 -14.26 14.95
CA SER A 56 5.00 -13.18 15.74
C SER A 56 4.06 -12.67 16.83
N GLN A 57 2.76 -12.81 16.63
CA GLN A 57 1.74 -12.40 17.58
C GLN A 57 0.49 -13.29 17.40
N GLU A 58 0.22 -14.16 18.35
CA GLU A 58 -1.00 -14.97 18.36
C GLU A 58 -2.26 -14.13 18.58
N GLY A 59 -3.37 -14.60 18.05
CA GLY A 59 -4.65 -13.92 18.22
C GLY A 59 -4.83 -12.66 17.37
N LEU A 60 -4.08 -12.49 16.29
CA LEU A 60 -4.25 -11.38 15.37
C LEU A 60 -5.62 -11.40 14.69
N THR A 61 -6.28 -10.26 14.72
CA THR A 61 -7.51 -10.02 13.96
C THR A 61 -7.20 -9.76 12.48
N GLN A 62 -8.20 -9.93 11.61
CA GLN A 62 -8.04 -9.61 10.19
C GLN A 62 -7.63 -8.14 9.96
N THR A 63 -8.10 -7.20 10.79
CA THR A 63 -7.72 -5.78 10.67
C THR A 63 -6.23 -5.58 10.97
N GLN A 64 -5.71 -6.24 11.99
CA GLN A 64 -4.28 -6.19 12.32
C GLN A 64 -3.43 -6.85 11.22
N LEU A 65 -3.88 -7.98 10.68
CA LEU A 65 -3.19 -8.64 9.57
C LEU A 65 -3.12 -7.76 8.31
N VAL A 66 -4.20 -7.01 7.98
CA VAL A 66 -4.19 -6.02 6.89
C VAL A 66 -3.09 -4.98 7.13
N GLN A 67 -2.98 -4.46 8.36
CA GLN A 67 -1.98 -3.45 8.71
C GLN A 67 -0.55 -4.00 8.62
N ILE A 68 -0.31 -5.21 9.14
CA ILE A 68 1.03 -5.81 9.17
C ILE A 68 1.48 -6.24 7.77
N THR A 69 0.58 -6.85 6.99
CA THR A 69 0.95 -7.47 5.71
C THR A 69 0.79 -6.55 4.51
N GLY A 70 0.05 -5.44 4.65
CA GLY A 70 -0.31 -4.55 3.54
C GLY A 70 -1.25 -5.17 2.50
N ILE A 71 -1.79 -6.38 2.75
CA ILE A 71 -2.74 -7.05 1.86
C ILE A 71 -4.12 -6.41 2.06
N ASP A 72 -4.80 -6.09 0.96
CA ASP A 72 -6.15 -5.52 1.05
C ASP A 72 -7.12 -6.46 1.78
N ARG A 73 -8.15 -5.86 2.42
CA ARG A 73 -9.06 -6.57 3.32
C ARG A 73 -9.79 -7.73 2.63
N SER A 74 -10.23 -7.56 1.40
CA SER A 74 -11.01 -8.58 0.69
C SER A 74 -10.14 -9.77 0.31
N THR A 75 -8.97 -9.51 -0.26
CA THR A 75 -7.97 -10.52 -0.60
C THR A 75 -7.50 -11.29 0.64
N LEU A 76 -7.24 -10.56 1.74
CA LEU A 76 -6.80 -11.18 2.99
C LEU A 76 -7.89 -12.10 3.59
N ALA A 77 -9.14 -11.65 3.62
CA ALA A 77 -10.25 -12.43 4.18
C ALA A 77 -10.43 -13.75 3.42
N ASP A 78 -10.40 -13.72 2.09
CA ASP A 78 -10.50 -14.89 1.23
C ASP A 78 -9.28 -15.82 1.40
N MET A 79 -8.07 -15.24 1.46
CA MET A 79 -6.83 -16.00 1.69
C MET A 79 -6.84 -16.69 3.04
N VAL A 80 -7.17 -16.00 4.13
CA VAL A 80 -7.25 -16.58 5.48
C VAL A 80 -8.28 -17.70 5.54
N SER A 81 -9.44 -17.54 4.90
CA SER A 81 -10.47 -18.58 4.81
C SER A 81 -9.91 -19.84 4.14
N ARG A 82 -9.21 -19.69 3.01
CA ARG A 82 -8.57 -20.82 2.30
C ARG A 82 -7.43 -21.44 3.11
N MET A 83 -6.66 -20.65 3.85
CA MET A 83 -5.59 -21.16 4.72
C MET A 83 -6.16 -21.99 5.89
N ILE A 84 -7.31 -21.56 6.45
CA ILE A 84 -8.01 -22.36 7.47
C ILE A 84 -8.51 -23.68 6.87
N THR A 85 -9.14 -23.64 5.69
CA THR A 85 -9.60 -24.85 5.00
C THR A 85 -8.46 -25.83 4.69
N LYS A 86 -7.25 -25.30 4.37
CA LYS A 86 -6.03 -26.11 4.17
C LYS A 86 -5.38 -26.58 5.48
N GLY A 87 -5.91 -26.19 6.63
CA GLY A 87 -5.37 -26.55 7.94
C GLY A 87 -4.07 -25.83 8.31
N LEU A 88 -3.73 -24.71 7.68
CA LEU A 88 -2.54 -23.91 8.00
C LEU A 88 -2.80 -22.93 9.14
N LEU A 89 -4.03 -22.47 9.27
CA LEU A 89 -4.50 -21.57 10.33
C LEU A 89 -5.71 -22.17 11.02
N GLU A 90 -5.92 -21.77 12.27
CA GLU A 90 -7.11 -22.09 13.05
C GLU A 90 -7.78 -20.80 13.52
N ARG A 91 -9.12 -20.85 13.66
CA ARG A 91 -9.88 -19.75 14.27
C ARG A 91 -9.70 -19.77 15.78
N GLU A 92 -9.49 -18.60 16.34
CA GLU A 92 -9.43 -18.38 17.77
C GLU A 92 -10.47 -17.32 18.18
N LYS A 93 -11.09 -17.51 19.36
CA LYS A 93 -11.90 -16.44 19.94
C LYS A 93 -10.97 -15.37 20.48
N SER A 94 -11.10 -14.14 19.97
CA SER A 94 -10.31 -13.03 20.49
C SER A 94 -10.61 -12.85 21.99
N ALA A 95 -9.54 -12.79 22.79
CA ALA A 95 -9.64 -12.52 24.22
C ALA A 95 -10.13 -11.08 24.53
N VAL A 96 -9.98 -10.17 23.56
CA VAL A 96 -10.31 -8.72 23.71
C VAL A 96 -11.68 -8.40 23.14
N ASP A 97 -12.08 -9.05 22.04
CA ASP A 97 -13.41 -8.87 21.42
C ASP A 97 -13.90 -10.21 20.88
N ALA A 98 -14.91 -10.77 21.57
CA ALA A 98 -15.52 -12.05 21.18
C ALA A 98 -16.16 -12.05 19.78
N ARG A 99 -16.34 -10.87 19.16
CA ARG A 99 -16.85 -10.68 17.79
C ARG A 99 -15.72 -10.65 16.74
N ALA A 100 -14.46 -10.46 17.16
CA ALA A 100 -13.33 -10.41 16.25
C ALA A 100 -12.86 -11.83 15.92
N ASN A 101 -12.84 -12.14 14.63
CA ASN A 101 -12.24 -13.37 14.10
C ASN A 101 -10.72 -13.28 14.21
N ALA A 102 -10.17 -13.77 15.29
CA ALA A 102 -8.75 -13.95 15.47
C ALA A 102 -8.29 -15.27 14.84
N VAL A 103 -7.02 -15.36 14.49
CA VAL A 103 -6.41 -16.56 13.92
C VAL A 103 -5.11 -16.89 14.65
N ARG A 104 -4.79 -18.18 14.71
CA ARG A 104 -3.52 -18.71 15.20
C ARG A 104 -2.95 -19.72 14.22
N LEU A 105 -1.67 -20.00 14.31
CA LEU A 105 -1.06 -21.11 13.56
C LEU A 105 -1.60 -22.45 14.04
N SER A 106 -1.92 -23.32 13.09
CA SER A 106 -2.03 -24.75 13.36
C SER A 106 -0.64 -25.39 13.45
N GLU A 107 -0.57 -26.63 13.91
CA GLU A 107 0.69 -27.40 13.84
C GLU A 107 1.20 -27.56 12.41
N THR A 108 0.32 -27.88 11.47
CA THR A 108 0.65 -27.93 10.04
C THR A 108 1.17 -26.61 9.51
N GLY A 109 0.53 -25.48 9.90
CA GLY A 109 0.97 -24.16 9.50
C GLY A 109 2.37 -23.82 10.05
N ARG A 110 2.69 -24.24 11.26
CA ARG A 110 4.02 -24.09 11.86
C ARG A 110 5.08 -24.84 11.09
N ILE A 111 4.81 -26.12 10.78
CA ILE A 111 5.73 -26.97 9.98
C ILE A 111 5.98 -26.37 8.60
N GLU A 112 4.91 -25.93 7.93
CA GLU A 112 5.02 -25.29 6.59
C GLU A 112 5.82 -24.01 6.65
N LEU A 113 5.61 -23.17 7.68
CA LEU A 113 6.35 -21.92 7.85
C LEU A 113 7.85 -22.20 8.07
N GLU A 114 8.20 -23.15 8.95
CA GLU A 114 9.60 -23.51 9.21
C GLU A 114 10.30 -24.06 7.95
N SER A 115 9.61 -24.91 7.18
CA SER A 115 10.09 -25.40 5.89
C SER A 115 10.30 -24.28 4.85
N ALA A 116 9.48 -23.22 4.93
CA ALA A 116 9.49 -22.11 3.99
C ALA A 116 10.62 -21.10 4.27
N ARG A 117 11.05 -20.92 5.53
CA ARG A 117 12.05 -19.92 5.94
C ARG A 117 13.34 -19.94 5.11
N PRO A 118 14.05 -21.08 4.97
CA PRO A 118 15.29 -21.11 4.20
C PRO A 118 15.07 -20.78 2.72
N ARG A 119 13.90 -21.15 2.17
CA ARG A 119 13.54 -20.83 0.77
C ARG A 119 13.28 -19.33 0.62
N MET A 120 12.64 -18.68 1.61
CA MET A 120 12.43 -17.24 1.60
C MET A 120 13.74 -16.48 1.62
N VAL A 121 14.65 -16.88 2.52
CA VAL A 121 16.01 -16.29 2.57
C VAL A 121 16.74 -16.47 1.23
N ALA A 122 16.62 -17.63 0.60
CA ALA A 122 17.23 -17.87 -0.70
C ALA A 122 16.60 -17.01 -1.81
N ALA A 123 15.28 -16.85 -1.83
CA ALA A 123 14.57 -16.01 -2.80
C ALA A 123 14.98 -14.53 -2.66
N ASP A 124 15.00 -14.00 -1.44
CA ASP A 124 15.45 -12.63 -1.16
C ASP A 124 16.91 -12.42 -1.57
N ALA A 125 17.78 -13.38 -1.26
CA ALA A 125 19.17 -13.32 -1.69
C ALA A 125 19.32 -13.33 -3.22
N ARG A 126 18.50 -14.11 -3.95
CA ARG A 126 18.47 -14.09 -5.42
C ARG A 126 18.02 -12.74 -5.97
N LEU A 127 16.96 -12.17 -5.41
CA LEU A 127 16.46 -10.84 -5.79
C LEU A 127 17.55 -9.78 -5.59
N LEU A 128 18.15 -9.74 -4.40
CA LEU A 128 19.18 -8.75 -4.08
C LEU A 128 20.46 -8.92 -4.89
N LYS A 129 20.80 -10.14 -5.33
CA LYS A 129 21.96 -10.38 -6.23
C LYS A 129 21.84 -9.70 -7.59
N LEU A 130 20.66 -9.32 -8.02
CA LEU A 130 20.46 -8.53 -9.25
C LEU A 130 21.02 -7.12 -9.13
N LEU A 131 21.29 -6.65 -7.91
CA LEU A 131 21.86 -5.35 -7.65
C LEU A 131 23.34 -5.44 -7.27
N PRO A 132 24.16 -4.40 -7.62
CA PRO A 132 25.49 -4.26 -7.06
C PRO A 132 25.47 -4.28 -5.53
N GLY A 133 26.50 -4.86 -4.90
CA GLY A 133 26.56 -5.06 -3.45
C GLY A 133 26.24 -3.81 -2.64
N SER A 134 26.78 -2.65 -3.04
CA SER A 134 26.55 -1.36 -2.37
C SER A 134 25.10 -0.85 -2.41
N LYS A 135 24.24 -1.41 -3.27
CA LYS A 135 22.83 -0.99 -3.43
C LYS A 135 21.82 -1.94 -2.77
N ARG A 136 22.25 -3.09 -2.28
CA ARG A 136 21.35 -4.11 -1.71
C ARG A 136 20.70 -3.64 -0.44
N ASP A 137 21.52 -3.21 0.52
CA ASP A 137 21.03 -2.68 1.81
C ASP A 137 20.26 -1.37 1.63
N GLN A 138 20.69 -0.55 0.64
CA GLN A 138 20.01 0.70 0.31
C GLN A 138 18.60 0.46 -0.22
N LEU A 139 18.36 -0.55 -1.05
CA LEU A 139 17.02 -0.88 -1.52
C LEU A 139 16.10 -1.24 -0.36
N THR A 140 16.55 -2.13 0.53
CA THR A 140 15.75 -2.55 1.69
C THR A 140 15.43 -1.37 2.61
N SER A 141 16.42 -0.50 2.88
CA SER A 141 16.22 0.70 3.69
C SER A 141 15.20 1.66 3.05
N LEU A 142 15.34 1.97 1.75
CA LEU A 142 14.43 2.88 1.05
C LEU A 142 12.98 2.37 1.01
N LEU A 143 12.77 1.07 0.81
CA LEU A 143 11.45 0.47 0.87
C LEU A 143 10.87 0.56 2.29
N GLY A 144 11.67 0.30 3.31
CA GLY A 144 11.27 0.47 4.72
C GLY A 144 10.89 1.91 5.05
N ASP A 145 11.70 2.89 4.62
CA ASP A 145 11.42 4.31 4.83
C ASP A 145 10.12 4.75 4.15
N LEU A 146 9.86 4.25 2.94
CA LEU A 146 8.63 4.53 2.20
C LEU A 146 7.39 4.02 2.94
N ILE A 147 7.44 2.78 3.46
CA ILE A 147 6.36 2.16 4.22
C ILE A 147 6.15 2.92 5.53
N ALA A 148 7.20 3.17 6.29
CA ALA A 148 7.13 3.89 7.55
C ALA A 148 6.62 5.34 7.39
N ALA A 149 6.90 5.98 6.26
CA ALA A 149 6.37 7.32 5.96
C ALA A 149 4.86 7.29 5.70
N ALA A 150 4.34 6.22 5.08
CA ALA A 150 2.91 6.05 4.83
C ALA A 150 2.12 5.71 6.10
N GLU A 151 2.73 5.01 7.06
CA GLU A 151 2.10 4.62 8.33
C GLU A 151 2.04 5.76 9.36
N LYS A 152 2.87 6.80 9.20
CA LYS A 152 2.78 7.98 10.06
C LYS A 152 1.44 8.66 9.84
N PRO A 153 0.65 8.95 10.90
CA PRO A 153 -0.58 9.70 10.76
C PRO A 153 -0.27 11.01 10.02
N ALA A 154 -0.92 11.22 8.88
CA ALA A 154 -0.75 12.43 8.08
C ALA A 154 -0.97 13.64 8.99
N LYS A 155 0.04 14.47 9.20
CA LYS A 155 -0.19 15.83 9.74
C LYS A 155 -1.23 16.46 8.82
N PRO A 156 -2.34 17.03 9.36
CA PRO A 156 -3.36 17.62 8.51
C PRO A 156 -2.68 18.68 7.64
N GLU A 157 -2.49 18.35 6.38
CA GLU A 157 -2.02 19.30 5.39
C GLU A 157 -3.08 20.39 5.32
N LYS A 158 -2.73 21.61 5.72
CA LYS A 158 -3.61 22.77 5.57
C LYS A 158 -3.84 22.93 4.06
N ILE A 159 -4.89 22.31 3.55
CA ILE A 159 -5.35 22.55 2.18
C ILE A 159 -5.62 24.04 2.10
N LYS A 160 -4.72 24.79 1.47
CA LYS A 160 -4.96 26.18 1.09
C LYS A 160 -6.05 26.14 0.01
N VAL A 161 -7.31 26.17 0.45
CA VAL A 161 -8.43 26.39 -0.45
C VAL A 161 -8.16 27.71 -1.15
N PRO A 162 -8.09 27.77 -2.50
CA PRO A 162 -7.97 29.04 -3.19
C PRO A 162 -9.16 29.92 -2.78
N LYS A 163 -8.89 31.11 -2.24
CA LYS A 163 -9.95 32.07 -1.92
C LYS A 163 -10.76 32.29 -3.19
N ALA A 164 -12.02 31.91 -3.15
CA ALA A 164 -12.97 32.18 -4.23
C ALA A 164 -12.91 33.68 -4.56
N ALA A 165 -12.71 33.99 -5.85
CA ALA A 165 -12.71 35.35 -6.34
C ALA A 165 -14.04 36.01 -5.95
N LYS A 166 -13.97 37.17 -5.30
CA LYS A 166 -15.16 37.97 -4.94
C LYS A 166 -15.91 38.30 -6.24
N PRO A 167 -17.26 38.12 -6.29
CA PRO A 167 -18.02 38.49 -7.47
C PRO A 167 -17.87 39.98 -7.74
N ALA A 168 -17.60 40.33 -9.00
CA ALA A 168 -17.50 41.71 -9.47
C ALA A 168 -18.83 42.42 -9.19
N LYS A 169 -18.79 43.52 -8.47
CA LYS A 169 -19.95 44.37 -8.20
C LYS A 169 -20.41 44.97 -9.53
N ASP A 170 -21.59 44.60 -9.97
CA ASP A 170 -22.29 45.16 -11.12
C ASP A 170 -22.57 46.66 -10.91
N LYS A 171 -21.76 47.53 -11.56
CA LYS A 171 -21.92 48.99 -11.60
C LYS A 171 -22.78 49.42 -12.77
N LYS A 172 -23.91 48.78 -13.08
CA LYS A 172 -24.73 49.15 -14.22
C LYS A 172 -26.25 49.11 -14.00
N ILE A 173 -26.78 49.50 -12.86
CA ILE A 173 -28.23 49.75 -12.71
C ILE A 173 -28.45 50.97 -11.82
N LYS A 174 -27.90 52.12 -12.17
CA LYS A 174 -28.28 53.43 -11.57
C LYS A 174 -28.44 54.55 -12.57
N LYS A 175 -28.62 54.28 -13.86
CA LYS A 175 -28.84 55.35 -14.89
C LYS A 175 -30.21 55.31 -15.57
N ALA A 176 -31.12 54.44 -15.19
CA ALA A 176 -32.44 54.30 -15.83
C ALA A 176 -33.63 54.73 -14.94
N LYS A 177 -33.41 55.37 -13.77
CA LYS A 177 -34.52 55.88 -12.91
C LYS A 177 -34.56 57.38 -12.74
N LYS A 178 -33.86 58.17 -13.60
CA LYS A 178 -33.87 59.65 -13.52
C LYS A 178 -34.50 60.32 -14.77
N ALA A 179 -35.16 59.55 -15.66
CA ALA A 179 -35.78 60.08 -16.88
C ALA A 179 -37.30 59.84 -16.95
N LYS A 180 -37.98 59.65 -15.82
CA LYS A 180 -39.46 59.57 -15.78
C LYS A 180 -40.00 60.30 -14.53
N LYS A 181 -39.66 61.61 -14.41
CA LYS A 181 -40.35 62.51 -13.47
C LYS A 181 -40.12 63.95 -13.93
N SER A 182 -40.66 64.29 -15.11
CA SER A 182 -41.05 65.63 -15.58
C SER A 182 -41.83 65.43 -16.88
N ASP A 183 -43.11 65.26 -16.69
CA ASP A 183 -44.26 65.84 -17.38
C ASP A 183 -45.48 65.38 -16.58
#